data_6284228041291ff4a39a663a28d112bf
#
_entry.id   6284228041291ff4a39a663a28d112bf
#
_cell.length_a   1.000
_cell.length_b   1.000
_cell.length_c   1.000
_cell.angle_alpha   90.00
_cell.angle_beta   90.00
_cell.angle_gamma   90.00
#
_symmetry.space_group_name_H-M   'P 1'
#
loop_
_entity.id
_entity.type
_entity.pdbx_description
1 polymer ?
#
loop_
_entity_poly.entity_id
_entity_poly.type
_entity_poly.pdbx_seq_one_letter_code
_entity_poly.pdbx_strand_id
1 'polypeptide(L)'
;MHQDEWNSGEFVIELPQLEFNPETFLEQMQGIELKDYVSAYGKPTGLQVSYAPELIQTQIVKHYLDIFKDFKIPIGDIENNHAHGQGLYGWSYIKTKANAPLQRHTDAVREASITFPLTFPQELNFFSSKESTKKLVYEYKPVIVIINAKHKWHSVDPSNEPRLQFQLDCFNPWDEIKELVKAL
;
A
#
# COMPACT_ATOMS: atom_id res chain seq x y z
N MET A 1 14.68 0.10 -19.00
CA MET A 1 14.60 1.11 -17.92
C MET A 1 15.59 0.66 -16.87
N HIS A 2 16.52 1.50 -16.46
CA HIS A 2 17.62 1.10 -15.59
C HIS A 2 17.22 1.23 -14.12
N GLN A 3 17.89 0.47 -13.25
CA GLN A 3 17.72 0.46 -11.78
C GLN A 3 17.86 1.87 -11.16
N ASP A 4 18.49 2.80 -11.87
CA ASP A 4 18.66 4.20 -11.46
C ASP A 4 17.34 5.02 -11.47
N GLU A 5 16.31 4.58 -12.21
CA GLU A 5 15.01 5.27 -12.27
C GLU A 5 14.19 5.09 -10.98
N TRP A 6 14.45 4.01 -10.21
CA TRP A 6 13.84 3.80 -8.89
C TRP A 6 14.38 4.76 -7.84
N ASN A 7 15.67 5.08 -7.93
CA ASN A 7 16.35 5.96 -6.98
C ASN A 7 15.89 7.42 -7.05
N SER A 8 15.07 7.77 -8.04
CA SER A 8 14.53 9.14 -8.17
C SER A 8 13.42 9.47 -7.18
N GLY A 9 12.86 8.45 -6.49
CA GLY A 9 11.68 8.65 -5.63
C GLY A 9 10.40 9.06 -6.39
N GLU A 10 10.35 8.82 -7.70
CA GLU A 10 9.19 9.20 -8.52
C GLU A 10 8.02 8.22 -8.40
N PHE A 11 8.31 6.95 -8.16
CA PHE A 11 7.33 5.88 -8.11
C PHE A 11 7.18 5.30 -6.71
N VAL A 12 8.31 5.02 -6.07
CA VAL A 12 8.40 4.36 -4.76
C VAL A 12 9.50 5.00 -3.93
N ILE A 13 9.28 5.10 -2.64
CA ILE A 13 10.28 5.45 -1.64
C ILE A 13 10.40 4.28 -0.68
N GLU A 14 11.56 3.65 -0.60
CA GLU A 14 11.84 2.63 0.42
C GLU A 14 12.24 3.30 1.74
N LEU A 15 11.83 2.71 2.86
CA LEU A 15 12.15 3.19 4.22
C LEU A 15 13.01 2.14 4.98
N PRO A 16 14.25 1.87 4.50
CA PRO A 16 15.11 0.85 5.08
C PRO A 16 15.59 1.18 6.49
N GLN A 17 15.51 2.45 6.91
CA GLN A 17 15.84 2.91 8.25
C GLN A 17 14.79 2.51 9.30
N LEU A 18 13.59 2.12 8.87
CA LEU A 18 12.57 1.60 9.76
C LEU A 18 12.68 0.07 9.82
N GLU A 19 12.97 -0.44 11.00
CA GLU A 19 12.98 -1.86 11.23
C GLU A 19 11.60 -2.46 10.94
N PHE A 20 11.53 -3.45 10.05
CA PHE A 20 10.28 -4.08 9.65
C PHE A 20 10.42 -5.60 9.58
N ASN A 21 9.59 -6.31 10.33
CA ASN A 21 9.51 -7.76 10.32
C ASN A 21 8.11 -8.21 9.85
N PRO A 22 7.97 -8.72 8.61
CA PRO A 22 6.71 -9.20 8.07
C PRO A 22 6.06 -10.31 8.89
N GLU A 23 6.85 -11.23 9.46
CA GLU A 23 6.32 -12.37 10.24
C GLU A 23 5.64 -11.88 11.51
N THR A 24 6.31 -11.00 12.27
CA THR A 24 5.72 -10.38 13.47
C THR A 24 4.45 -9.60 13.14
N PHE A 25 4.43 -8.94 11.98
CA PHE A 25 3.25 -8.23 11.53
C PHE A 25 2.09 -9.19 11.24
N LEU A 26 2.36 -10.28 10.52
CA LEU A 26 1.38 -11.32 10.19
C LEU A 26 0.80 -12.00 11.45
N GLU A 27 1.64 -12.26 12.45
CA GLU A 27 1.20 -12.85 13.73
C GLU A 27 0.13 -11.97 14.41
N GLN A 28 0.33 -10.66 14.40
CA GLN A 28 -0.64 -9.72 15.01
C GLN A 28 -1.90 -9.50 14.16
N MET A 29 -1.86 -9.85 12.87
CA MET A 29 -3.02 -9.83 11.98
C MET A 29 -3.82 -11.13 12.00
N GLN A 30 -3.39 -12.14 12.75
CA GLN A 30 -4.11 -13.41 12.82
C GLN A 30 -5.53 -13.21 13.37
N GLY A 31 -6.49 -13.88 12.73
CA GLY A 31 -7.89 -13.81 13.12
C GLY A 31 -8.66 -12.59 12.58
N ILE A 32 -7.99 -11.66 11.92
CA ILE A 32 -8.68 -10.55 11.23
C ILE A 32 -9.45 -11.10 10.03
N GLU A 33 -10.76 -10.89 10.02
CA GLU A 33 -11.62 -11.31 8.92
C GLU A 33 -11.37 -10.45 7.67
N LEU A 34 -11.12 -11.11 6.54
CA LEU A 34 -11.02 -10.49 5.23
C LEU A 34 -12.29 -10.75 4.42
N LYS A 35 -12.89 -9.71 3.87
CA LYS A 35 -14.10 -9.79 3.04
C LYS A 35 -13.78 -9.54 1.59
N ASP A 36 -14.48 -10.26 0.69
CA ASP A 36 -14.32 -10.06 -0.75
C ASP A 36 -14.65 -8.60 -1.11
N TYR A 37 -13.73 -7.96 -1.80
CA TYR A 37 -13.90 -6.59 -2.28
C TYR A 37 -14.54 -6.59 -3.67
N VAL A 38 -15.65 -5.89 -3.77
CA VAL A 38 -16.42 -5.74 -4.99
C VAL A 38 -16.24 -4.31 -5.50
N SER A 39 -15.93 -4.16 -6.77
CA SER A 39 -15.79 -2.83 -7.38
C SER A 39 -17.10 -2.03 -7.31
N ALA A 40 -17.01 -0.72 -7.52
CA ALA A 40 -18.18 0.17 -7.58
C ALA A 40 -19.23 -0.27 -8.63
N TYR A 41 -18.84 -1.10 -9.60
CA TYR A 41 -19.73 -1.67 -10.62
C TYR A 41 -20.20 -3.08 -10.30
N GLY A 42 -20.06 -3.55 -9.05
CA GLY A 42 -20.50 -4.87 -8.60
C GLY A 42 -19.66 -6.05 -9.12
N LYS A 43 -18.46 -5.79 -9.66
CA LYS A 43 -17.60 -6.86 -10.21
C LYS A 43 -16.59 -7.34 -9.15
N PRO A 44 -16.38 -8.67 -9.02
CA PRO A 44 -15.30 -9.22 -8.20
C PRO A 44 -13.94 -8.68 -8.66
N THR A 45 -13.12 -8.26 -7.70
CA THR A 45 -11.79 -7.69 -7.98
C THR A 45 -10.65 -8.67 -7.79
N GLY A 46 -10.92 -9.83 -7.17
CA GLY A 46 -9.88 -10.76 -6.72
C GLY A 46 -9.17 -10.30 -5.43
N LEU A 47 -9.60 -9.20 -4.85
CA LEU A 47 -9.12 -8.71 -3.56
C LEU A 47 -10.04 -9.15 -2.43
N GLN A 48 -9.43 -9.41 -1.28
CA GLN A 48 -10.11 -9.47 0.01
C GLN A 48 -9.52 -8.37 0.89
N VAL A 49 -10.37 -7.66 1.61
CA VAL A 49 -9.94 -6.52 2.42
C VAL A 49 -10.56 -6.56 3.80
N SER A 50 -9.85 -5.99 4.77
CA SER A 50 -10.39 -5.64 6.08
C SER A 50 -10.05 -4.20 6.40
N TYR A 51 -11.02 -3.51 6.93
CA TYR A 51 -10.91 -2.16 7.49
C TYR A 51 -11.26 -2.18 8.98
N ALA A 52 -11.10 -3.33 9.61
CA ALA A 52 -11.48 -3.53 11.00
C ALA A 52 -10.74 -2.55 11.92
N PRO A 53 -11.42 -1.86 12.85
CA PRO A 53 -10.77 -0.95 13.80
C PRO A 53 -9.70 -1.63 14.67
N GLU A 54 -9.84 -2.92 14.89
CA GLU A 54 -8.89 -3.74 15.64
C GLU A 54 -7.49 -3.74 15.00
N LEU A 55 -7.40 -3.57 13.69
CA LEU A 55 -6.12 -3.50 12.97
C LEU A 55 -5.23 -2.39 13.51
N ILE A 56 -5.76 -1.18 13.66
CA ILE A 56 -5.01 -0.04 14.17
C ILE A 56 -4.78 -0.08 15.68
N GLN A 57 -5.46 -0.98 16.38
CA GLN A 57 -5.27 -1.21 17.80
C GLN A 57 -4.14 -2.21 18.09
N THR A 58 -3.64 -2.93 17.08
CA THR A 58 -2.51 -3.83 17.24
C THR A 58 -1.27 -3.06 17.67
N GLN A 59 -0.43 -3.68 18.48
CA GLN A 59 0.77 -3.03 19.02
C GLN A 59 1.73 -2.62 17.89
N ILE A 60 1.87 -3.46 16.87
CA ILE A 60 2.78 -3.19 15.76
C ILE A 60 2.31 -2.00 14.90
N VAL A 61 1.00 -1.90 14.61
CA VAL A 61 0.49 -0.76 13.84
C VAL A 61 0.62 0.53 14.62
N LYS A 62 0.27 0.53 15.92
CA LYS A 62 0.47 1.70 16.80
C LYS A 62 1.90 2.19 16.81
N HIS A 63 2.86 1.27 16.90
CA HIS A 63 4.28 1.62 16.86
C HIS A 63 4.64 2.43 15.60
N TYR A 64 4.21 1.97 14.42
CA TYR A 64 4.49 2.72 13.18
C TYR A 64 3.69 4.02 13.07
N LEU A 65 2.46 4.06 13.56
CA LEU A 65 1.67 5.28 13.60
C LEU A 65 2.35 6.36 14.44
N ASP A 66 2.93 5.99 15.58
CA ASP A 66 3.69 6.91 16.43
C ASP A 66 4.94 7.42 15.70
N ILE A 67 5.70 6.53 15.04
CA ILE A 67 6.85 6.93 14.22
C ILE A 67 6.42 7.94 13.14
N PHE A 68 5.41 7.62 12.37
CA PHE A 68 4.96 8.51 11.28
C PHE A 68 4.42 9.83 11.80
N LYS A 69 3.78 9.85 12.97
CA LYS A 69 3.34 11.06 13.64
C LYS A 69 4.51 11.94 14.08
N ASP A 70 5.55 11.35 14.68
CA ASP A 70 6.74 12.07 15.12
C ASP A 70 7.48 12.73 13.95
N PHE A 71 7.52 12.04 12.80
CA PHE A 71 8.11 12.59 11.56
C PHE A 71 7.11 13.40 10.73
N LYS A 72 5.92 13.66 11.24
CA LYS A 72 4.86 14.43 10.57
C LYS A 72 4.47 13.88 9.19
N ILE A 73 4.65 12.59 8.97
CA ILE A 73 4.16 11.94 7.75
C ILE A 73 2.64 11.89 7.83
N PRO A 74 1.96 12.52 6.88
CA PRO A 74 0.51 12.68 6.95
C PRO A 74 -0.19 11.38 6.59
N ILE A 75 -0.63 10.68 7.61
CA ILE A 75 -1.54 9.55 7.48
C ILE A 75 -2.97 10.09 7.54
N GLY A 76 -3.85 9.50 6.77
CA GLY A 76 -5.27 9.84 6.80
C GLY A 76 -5.86 9.77 8.21
N ASP A 77 -6.92 10.52 8.43
CA ASP A 77 -7.56 10.66 9.74
C ASP A 77 -8.02 9.29 10.26
N ILE A 78 -7.17 8.72 11.12
CA ILE A 78 -7.40 7.40 11.72
C ILE A 78 -8.51 7.45 12.77
N GLU A 79 -8.73 8.60 13.40
CA GLU A 79 -9.72 8.76 14.47
C GLU A 79 -11.15 8.87 13.92
N ASN A 80 -11.29 9.43 12.73
CA ASN A 80 -12.58 9.65 12.07
C ASN A 80 -12.78 8.75 10.84
N ASN A 81 -12.14 7.62 10.80
CA ASN A 81 -12.26 6.69 9.68
C ASN A 81 -13.69 6.19 9.56
N HIS A 82 -14.49 6.96 8.89
CA HIS A 82 -15.84 6.55 8.50
C HIS A 82 -15.74 5.77 7.19
N ALA A 83 -16.22 4.54 7.23
CA ALA A 83 -16.48 3.73 6.05
C ALA A 83 -17.47 4.46 5.14
N HIS A 84 -17.00 5.45 4.42
CA HIS A 84 -17.74 5.98 3.30
C HIS A 84 -17.64 4.97 2.17
N GLY A 85 -18.75 4.61 1.55
CA GLY A 85 -18.86 3.62 0.49
C GLY A 85 -18.01 3.90 -0.76
N GLN A 86 -17.00 4.75 -0.66
CA GLN A 86 -15.99 5.10 -1.66
C GLN A 86 -14.55 4.91 -1.19
N GLY A 87 -14.32 4.19 -0.09
CA GLY A 87 -12.97 3.71 0.23
C GLY A 87 -12.01 4.77 0.79
N LEU A 88 -12.48 5.72 1.55
CA LEU A 88 -11.66 6.65 2.34
C LEU A 88 -11.37 6.03 3.72
N TYR A 89 -10.54 5.01 3.70
CA TYR A 89 -10.07 4.40 4.94
C TYR A 89 -8.64 4.88 5.16
N GLY A 90 -8.28 5.32 6.34
CA GLY A 90 -6.90 5.63 6.68
C GLY A 90 -5.99 4.39 6.64
N TRP A 91 -6.58 3.18 6.63
CA TRP A 91 -5.85 1.90 6.59
C TRP A 91 -6.63 0.80 5.88
N SER A 92 -5.91 -0.22 5.44
CA SER A 92 -6.48 -1.46 4.91
C SER A 92 -5.53 -2.65 5.07
N TYR A 93 -6.08 -3.81 5.43
CA TYR A 93 -5.39 -5.09 5.32
C TYR A 93 -5.91 -5.79 4.08
N ILE A 94 -5.02 -6.11 3.14
CA ILE A 94 -5.38 -6.54 1.79
C ILE A 94 -4.76 -7.90 1.50
N LYS A 95 -5.59 -8.80 0.97
CA LYS A 95 -5.16 -10.05 0.36
C LYS A 95 -5.55 -10.04 -1.11
N THR A 96 -4.58 -10.14 -2.00
CA THR A 96 -4.84 -10.47 -3.40
C THR A 96 -4.86 -11.98 -3.52
N LYS A 97 -5.96 -12.55 -4.01
CA LYS A 97 -6.11 -14.00 -4.20
C LYS A 97 -5.10 -14.52 -5.20
N ALA A 98 -4.70 -15.79 -5.07
CA ALA A 98 -3.88 -16.44 -6.08
C ALA A 98 -4.55 -16.37 -7.47
N ASN A 99 -3.75 -16.18 -8.49
CA ASN A 99 -4.16 -16.01 -9.89
C ASN A 99 -5.09 -14.82 -10.17
N ALA A 100 -5.25 -13.90 -9.23
CA ALA A 100 -6.02 -12.68 -9.43
C ALA A 100 -5.10 -11.51 -9.83
N PRO A 101 -5.30 -10.90 -11.01
CA PRO A 101 -4.61 -9.68 -11.38
C PRO A 101 -5.30 -8.47 -10.72
N LEU A 102 -4.52 -7.47 -10.35
CA LEU A 102 -5.05 -6.13 -10.13
C LEU A 102 -4.88 -5.34 -11.43
N GLN A 103 -6.00 -4.98 -12.04
CA GLN A 103 -5.99 -4.26 -13.31
C GLN A 103 -5.30 -2.89 -13.17
N ARG A 104 -4.76 -2.41 -14.28
CA ARG A 104 -4.09 -1.11 -14.33
C ARG A 104 -5.03 0.03 -13.94
N HIS A 105 -4.61 0.82 -12.96
CA HIS A 105 -5.35 1.96 -12.43
C HIS A 105 -4.41 3.00 -11.81
N THR A 106 -4.96 4.11 -11.42
CA THR A 106 -4.41 5.06 -10.44
C THR A 106 -5.40 5.16 -9.30
N ASP A 107 -4.94 5.51 -8.12
CA ASP A 107 -5.85 5.70 -6.99
C ASP A 107 -6.58 7.05 -7.13
N ALA A 108 -7.88 7.02 -6.88
CA ALA A 108 -8.72 8.20 -7.08
C ALA A 108 -8.63 9.20 -5.91
N VAL A 109 -8.35 8.71 -4.72
CA VAL A 109 -8.55 9.46 -3.49
C VAL A 109 -7.25 9.76 -2.76
N ARG A 110 -6.45 8.74 -2.43
CA ARG A 110 -5.19 8.93 -1.74
C ARG A 110 -4.08 9.40 -2.68
N GLU A 111 -3.21 10.25 -2.21
CA GLU A 111 -2.03 10.68 -2.97
C GLU A 111 -0.98 9.57 -3.03
N ALA A 112 -0.75 8.93 -1.88
CA ALA A 112 0.20 7.84 -1.75
C ALA A 112 -0.31 6.76 -0.79
N SER A 113 0.32 5.60 -0.84
CA SER A 113 0.10 4.49 0.08
C SER A 113 1.40 4.11 0.77
N ILE A 114 1.43 4.14 2.10
CA ILE A 114 2.47 3.48 2.89
C ILE A 114 2.11 2.00 2.92
N THR A 115 2.93 1.18 2.30
CA THR A 115 2.68 -0.26 2.15
C THR A 115 3.68 -1.07 2.95
N PHE A 116 3.15 -1.99 3.73
CA PHE A 116 3.86 -3.02 4.49
C PHE A 116 3.66 -4.35 3.75
N PRO A 117 4.61 -4.80 2.93
CA PRO A 117 4.49 -6.05 2.20
C PRO A 117 4.72 -7.23 3.15
N LEU A 118 3.75 -8.14 3.27
CA LEU A 118 3.74 -9.19 4.29
C LEU A 118 4.06 -10.58 3.75
N THR A 119 4.01 -10.80 2.45
CA THR A 119 4.36 -12.06 1.80
C THR A 119 5.26 -11.80 0.59
N PHE A 120 6.09 -12.78 0.22
CA PHE A 120 7.05 -12.66 -0.89
C PHE A 120 7.10 -13.97 -1.69
N PRO A 121 7.43 -13.90 -3.02
CA PRO A 121 7.70 -12.69 -3.79
C PRO A 121 6.43 -11.89 -4.13
N GLN A 122 6.56 -10.58 -4.27
CA GLN A 122 5.51 -9.69 -4.77
C GLN A 122 6.09 -8.67 -5.74
N GLU A 123 5.32 -8.32 -6.76
CA GLU A 123 5.70 -7.30 -7.74
C GLU A 123 4.58 -6.28 -7.93
N LEU A 124 4.99 -5.05 -8.23
CA LEU A 124 4.12 -3.96 -8.63
C LEU A 124 4.61 -3.40 -9.96
N ASN A 125 3.75 -3.37 -10.95
CA ASN A 125 4.07 -2.82 -12.26
C ASN A 125 3.65 -1.35 -12.33
N PHE A 126 4.54 -0.51 -12.82
CA PHE A 126 4.24 0.89 -13.12
C PHE A 126 4.28 1.16 -14.62
N PHE A 127 3.51 2.17 -15.03
CA PHE A 127 3.37 2.56 -16.43
C PHE A 127 3.38 4.08 -16.54
N SER A 128 3.90 4.61 -17.66
CA SER A 128 3.90 6.04 -17.94
C SER A 128 2.50 6.58 -18.27
N SER A 129 1.60 5.73 -18.80
CA SER A 129 0.21 6.06 -19.08
C SER A 129 -0.67 4.80 -19.04
N LYS A 130 -1.99 4.99 -19.13
CA LYS A 130 -2.96 3.89 -19.18
C LYS A 130 -2.72 2.95 -20.37
N GLU A 131 -2.30 3.50 -21.49
CA GLU A 131 -2.09 2.80 -22.78
C GLU A 131 -0.66 2.29 -22.97
N SER A 132 0.27 2.66 -22.08
CA SER A 132 1.68 2.28 -22.21
C SER A 132 1.86 0.76 -22.24
N THR A 133 2.61 0.25 -23.21
CA THR A 133 3.03 -1.15 -23.27
C THR A 133 4.29 -1.44 -22.46
N LYS A 134 5.06 -0.40 -22.15
CA LYS A 134 6.27 -0.51 -21.33
C LYS A 134 5.90 -0.44 -19.86
N LYS A 135 6.37 -1.41 -19.10
CA LYS A 135 6.22 -1.45 -17.65
C LYS A 135 7.58 -1.36 -16.95
N LEU A 136 7.58 -0.74 -15.79
CA LEU A 136 8.64 -0.77 -14.82
C LEU A 136 8.17 -1.66 -13.67
N VAL A 137 8.93 -2.70 -13.35
CA VAL A 137 8.57 -3.67 -12.31
C VAL A 137 9.32 -3.31 -11.03
N TYR A 138 8.58 -3.15 -9.95
CA TYR A 138 9.12 -3.02 -8.61
C TYR A 138 8.93 -4.34 -7.86
N GLU A 139 10.01 -4.97 -7.46
CA GLU A 139 10.01 -6.16 -6.62
C GLU A 139 10.02 -5.74 -5.15
N TYR A 140 8.99 -6.13 -4.42
CA TYR A 140 8.92 -5.85 -3.00
C TYR A 140 9.99 -6.62 -2.22
N LYS A 141 10.59 -5.93 -1.28
CA LYS A 141 11.52 -6.44 -0.27
C LYS A 141 10.84 -6.37 1.11
N PRO A 142 11.39 -7.01 2.15
CA PRO A 142 10.89 -6.85 3.52
C PRO A 142 11.26 -5.46 4.10
N VAL A 143 10.83 -4.41 3.42
CA VAL A 143 10.96 -3.00 3.83
C VAL A 143 9.62 -2.31 3.66
N ILE A 144 9.36 -1.30 4.48
CA ILE A 144 8.19 -0.43 4.32
C ILE A 144 8.43 0.46 3.11
N VAL A 145 7.41 0.65 2.29
CA VAL A 145 7.51 1.48 1.09
C VAL A 145 6.37 2.48 1.01
N ILE A 146 6.65 3.66 0.45
CA ILE A 146 5.62 4.62 0.09
C ILE A 146 5.48 4.61 -1.43
N ILE A 147 4.27 4.43 -1.92
CA ILE A 147 3.95 4.27 -3.34
C ILE A 147 3.21 5.52 -3.82
N ASN A 148 3.67 6.11 -4.92
CA ASN A 148 2.97 7.20 -5.61
C ASN A 148 1.74 6.66 -6.36
N ALA A 149 0.68 6.38 -5.62
CA ALA A 149 -0.47 5.63 -6.11
C ALA A 149 -1.41 6.46 -6.99
N LYS A 150 -1.52 7.77 -6.75
CA LYS A 150 -2.42 8.66 -7.49
C LYS A 150 -1.88 9.06 -8.86
N HIS A 151 -0.60 9.36 -8.93
CA HIS A 151 0.01 9.95 -10.13
C HIS A 151 0.67 8.92 -11.05
N LYS A 152 0.80 7.68 -10.60
CA LYS A 152 1.44 6.62 -11.40
C LYS A 152 0.46 5.48 -11.68
N TRP A 153 0.27 5.21 -12.96
CA TRP A 153 -0.48 4.04 -13.40
C TRP A 153 0.21 2.77 -12.91
N HIS A 154 -0.53 1.93 -12.23
CA HIS A 154 0.04 0.70 -11.69
C HIS A 154 -0.91 -0.50 -11.83
N SER A 155 -0.34 -1.69 -11.78
CA SER A 155 -1.05 -2.96 -11.80
C SER A 155 -0.28 -4.03 -11.08
N VAL A 156 -0.94 -5.15 -10.81
CA VAL A 156 -0.31 -6.34 -10.26
C VAL A 156 -0.62 -7.53 -11.17
N ASP A 157 0.41 -8.23 -11.60
CA ASP A 157 0.25 -9.43 -12.41
C ASP A 157 -0.26 -10.61 -11.54
N PRO A 158 -0.95 -11.61 -12.13
CA PRO A 158 -1.32 -12.81 -11.40
C PRO A 158 -0.11 -13.52 -10.80
N SER A 159 -0.26 -14.04 -9.60
CA SER A 159 0.73 -14.87 -8.92
C SER A 159 0.09 -16.16 -8.47
N ASN A 160 0.83 -17.28 -8.49
CA ASN A 160 0.33 -18.56 -8.00
C ASN A 160 0.05 -18.54 -6.48
N GLU A 161 0.72 -17.65 -5.77
CA GLU A 161 0.54 -17.47 -4.33
C GLU A 161 -0.26 -16.20 -4.02
N PRO A 162 -1.09 -16.22 -2.96
CA PRO A 162 -1.77 -15.01 -2.52
C PRO A 162 -0.76 -14.01 -1.96
N ARG A 163 -1.06 -12.73 -2.12
CA ARG A 163 -0.24 -11.63 -1.58
C ARG A 163 -0.98 -10.93 -0.45
N LEU A 164 -0.27 -10.68 0.63
CA LEU A 164 -0.76 -9.95 1.78
C LEU A 164 0.01 -8.65 1.95
N GLN A 165 -0.72 -7.59 2.22
CA GLN A 165 -0.18 -6.25 2.49
C GLN A 165 -1.04 -5.56 3.54
N PHE A 166 -0.40 -4.77 4.40
CA PHE A 166 -1.09 -3.75 5.17
C PHE A 166 -0.76 -2.39 4.58
N GLN A 167 -1.73 -1.48 4.53
CA GLN A 167 -1.56 -0.17 3.94
C GLN A 167 -2.12 0.92 4.84
N LEU A 168 -1.42 2.06 4.85
CA LEU A 168 -1.89 3.32 5.40
C LEU A 168 -2.01 4.35 4.27
N ASP A 169 -3.06 5.14 4.25
CA ASP A 169 -3.30 6.12 3.22
C ASP A 169 -2.67 7.47 3.56
N CYS A 170 -2.00 8.09 2.58
CA CYS A 170 -1.47 9.44 2.67
C CYS A 170 -2.21 10.36 1.72
N PHE A 171 -2.52 11.58 2.16
CA PHE A 171 -3.30 12.57 1.40
C PHE A 171 -2.52 13.84 1.06
N ASN A 172 -1.29 13.99 1.56
CA ASN A 172 -0.45 15.12 1.19
C ASN A 172 0.17 14.93 -0.20
N PRO A 173 0.45 16.03 -0.91
CA PRO A 173 1.10 15.99 -2.21
C PRO A 173 2.40 15.18 -2.20
N TRP A 174 2.66 14.43 -3.28
CA TRP A 174 3.82 13.55 -3.37
C TRP A 174 5.15 14.24 -3.07
N ASP A 175 5.35 15.48 -3.53
CA ASP A 175 6.59 16.22 -3.28
C ASP A 175 6.76 16.57 -1.80
N GLU A 176 5.68 16.86 -1.10
CA GLU A 176 5.72 17.10 0.35
C GLU A 176 6.09 15.81 1.10
N ILE A 177 5.50 14.67 0.72
CA ILE A 177 5.86 13.36 1.29
C ILE A 177 7.34 13.07 1.10
N LYS A 178 7.90 13.33 -0.10
CA LYS A 178 9.33 13.15 -0.37
C LYS A 178 10.22 13.98 0.57
N GLU A 179 9.84 15.21 0.84
CA GLU A 179 10.62 16.07 1.75
C GLU A 179 10.54 15.59 3.21
N LEU A 180 9.37 15.19 3.66
CA LEU A 180 9.18 14.69 5.03
C LEU A 180 9.97 13.40 5.28
N VAL A 181 9.99 12.49 4.30
CA VAL A 181 10.73 11.21 4.43
C VAL A 181 12.24 11.39 4.48
N LYS A 182 12.80 12.47 3.94
CA LYS A 182 14.24 12.76 4.07
C LYS A 182 14.67 13.00 5.51
N ALA A 183 13.73 13.30 6.40
CA ALA A 183 13.99 13.52 7.83
C ALA A 183 13.91 12.22 8.66
N LEU A 184 13.42 11.11 8.08
CA LEU A 184 13.46 9.77 8.66
C LEU A 184 14.88 9.19 8.59
#